data_ad3a2960377c1018fec8bf6acfb81472
#
_entry.id   ad3a2960377c1018fec8bf6acfb81472
#
_cell.length_a   1.000
_cell.length_b   1.000
_cell.length_c   1.000
_cell.angle_alpha   90.00
_cell.angle_beta   90.00
_cell.angle_gamma   90.00
#
_symmetry.space_group_name_H-M   'P 1'
#
loop_
_entity.id
_entity.type
_entity.pdbx_description
1 polymer ?
#
loop_
_entity_poly.entity_id
_entity_poly.type
_entity_poly.pdbx_seq_one_letter_code
_entity_poly.pdbx_strand_id
1 'polypeptide(L)'
;MFNIFCLGPQEKKARYEVPQKRPASHPSPVKPSPATSKFYPKSLSIKDILRLGRVVDNKAKKILIYKFDFAHMEWSSVPLQAEFVIEEKEFAARGFRKAFKATSITEGFNKGTWVVKSYLESAVQLIKDTRQTTEEHTRKSVQMQYLARNFASQLKETIAKDKLDEYGDSFEYKSVYMGKTEDGELLTVEEFIPGDFAKFRNNNGIVCEEDTMLCKKAQAFSHFTYEKSEGKVMVLDIQGSGYTLYDPEIASA
;
A
#
# COMPACT_ATOMS: atom_id res chain seq x y z
N MET A 1 15.94 -46.40 13.09
CA MET A 1 16.69 -46.62 14.32
C MET A 1 17.93 -45.73 14.30
N PHE A 2 17.82 -44.48 14.70
CA PHE A 2 18.97 -43.62 15.06
C PHE A 2 18.48 -42.60 16.10
N ASN A 3 18.90 -42.86 17.35
CA ASN A 3 18.77 -41.94 18.47
C ASN A 3 19.87 -40.89 18.37
N ILE A 4 19.49 -39.62 18.44
CA ILE A 4 20.43 -38.52 18.69
C ILE A 4 19.98 -37.81 19.96
N PHE A 5 20.79 -37.95 21.02
CA PHE A 5 20.73 -37.21 22.26
C PHE A 5 21.04 -35.75 22.02
N CYS A 6 20.12 -34.85 22.36
CA CYS A 6 20.42 -33.44 22.56
C CYS A 6 20.59 -33.13 24.02
N LEU A 7 21.83 -32.86 24.41
CA LEU A 7 22.19 -32.26 25.71
C LEU A 7 21.93 -30.75 25.61
N GLY A 8 20.95 -30.24 26.36
CA GLY A 8 20.72 -28.83 26.54
C GLY A 8 21.68 -28.20 27.55
N PRO A 9 22.07 -26.93 27.39
CA PRO A 9 22.93 -26.25 28.36
C PRO A 9 22.16 -25.81 29.58
N GLN A 10 22.78 -26.04 30.75
CA GLN A 10 22.27 -25.62 32.04
C GLN A 10 22.33 -24.10 32.20
N GLU A 11 21.20 -23.47 32.44
CA GLU A 11 21.10 -22.06 32.82
C GLU A 11 21.60 -21.87 34.30
N LYS A 12 22.66 -21.09 34.46
CA LYS A 12 23.08 -20.57 35.75
C LYS A 12 22.15 -19.43 36.16
N LYS A 13 21.31 -19.67 37.19
CA LYS A 13 20.54 -18.63 37.86
C LYS A 13 21.44 -17.63 38.55
N ALA A 14 21.53 -16.42 38.06
CA ALA A 14 22.13 -15.31 38.77
C ALA A 14 21.19 -14.81 39.86
N ARG A 15 21.68 -14.83 41.14
CA ARG A 15 21.00 -14.22 42.26
C ARG A 15 21.14 -12.71 42.17
N TYR A 16 20.05 -11.98 42.00
CA TYR A 16 20.00 -10.55 42.18
C TYR A 16 19.84 -10.22 43.66
N GLU A 17 20.84 -9.54 44.23
CA GLU A 17 20.73 -8.92 45.56
C GLU A 17 19.93 -7.62 45.42
N VAL A 18 18.89 -7.49 46.25
CA VAL A 18 18.05 -6.29 46.34
C VAL A 18 18.77 -5.24 47.19
N PRO A 19 19.06 -4.03 46.69
CA PRO A 19 19.66 -2.98 47.48
C PRO A 19 18.67 -2.47 48.52
N GLN A 20 19.09 -2.46 49.79
CA GLN A 20 18.34 -1.87 50.90
C GLN A 20 18.18 -0.36 50.71
N LYS A 21 16.94 0.15 50.74
CA LYS A 21 16.60 1.56 50.73
C LYS A 21 17.11 2.25 51.98
N ARG A 22 17.99 3.23 51.84
CA ARG A 22 18.29 4.20 52.91
C ARG A 22 17.10 5.15 53.06
N PRO A 23 16.79 5.63 54.28
CA PRO A 23 15.69 6.55 54.52
C PRO A 23 16.00 7.89 53.88
N ALA A 24 14.99 8.44 53.18
CA ALA A 24 15.05 9.74 52.52
C ALA A 24 15.19 10.86 53.53
N SER A 25 16.27 11.62 53.47
CA SER A 25 16.41 12.94 54.12
C SER A 25 15.57 13.95 53.33
N HIS A 26 14.69 14.66 54.00
CA HIS A 26 13.89 15.73 53.44
C HIS A 26 14.80 16.83 52.86
N PRO A 27 14.66 17.25 51.63
CA PRO A 27 15.38 18.39 51.10
C PRO A 27 14.77 19.70 51.69
N SER A 28 15.61 20.52 52.24
CA SER A 28 15.27 21.91 52.66
C SER A 28 14.83 22.70 51.42
N PRO A 29 13.93 23.69 51.56
CA PRO A 29 13.43 24.47 50.45
C PRO A 29 14.57 25.31 49.84
N VAL A 30 14.93 24.98 48.62
CA VAL A 30 15.89 25.76 47.82
C VAL A 30 15.20 27.05 47.39
N LYS A 31 15.72 28.18 47.84
CA LYS A 31 15.29 29.50 47.35
C LYS A 31 15.60 29.58 45.83
N PRO A 32 14.67 30.05 44.99
CA PRO A 32 14.93 30.19 43.57
C PRO A 32 16.02 31.25 43.31
N SER A 33 17.07 30.81 42.61
CA SER A 33 18.14 31.72 42.15
C SER A 33 17.63 32.61 41.01
N PRO A 34 17.89 33.93 41.00
CA PRO A 34 17.34 34.86 40.01
C PRO A 34 18.19 34.99 38.75
N ALA A 35 18.67 33.93 38.14
CA ALA A 35 19.63 34.08 37.08
C ALA A 35 19.52 33.15 35.86
N THR A 36 18.34 32.66 35.49
CA THR A 36 18.23 31.84 34.27
C THR A 36 17.20 32.30 33.24
N SER A 37 16.63 33.51 33.37
CA SER A 37 15.61 34.00 32.42
C SER A 37 16.17 34.48 31.08
N LYS A 38 17.51 34.51 30.88
CA LYS A 38 18.12 35.01 29.63
C LYS A 38 18.36 34.00 28.55
N PHE A 39 18.17 32.70 28.82
CA PHE A 39 18.47 31.63 27.87
C PHE A 39 17.27 30.88 27.31
N TYR A 40 16.09 31.13 27.81
CA TYR A 40 14.89 30.52 27.23
C TYR A 40 14.26 31.49 26.22
N PRO A 41 14.03 31.08 24.99
CA PRO A 41 13.29 31.92 24.05
C PRO A 41 11.91 32.21 24.67
N LYS A 42 11.44 33.46 24.55
CA LYS A 42 10.09 33.83 24.99
C LYS A 42 9.10 32.88 24.36
N SER A 43 8.22 32.27 25.14
CA SER A 43 7.14 31.47 24.62
C SER A 43 6.36 32.28 23.57
N LEU A 44 6.29 31.74 22.34
CA LEU A 44 5.51 32.39 21.28
C LEU A 44 4.03 32.37 21.68
N SER A 45 3.34 33.47 21.42
CA SER A 45 1.88 33.47 21.56
C SER A 45 1.25 32.52 20.54
N ILE A 46 0.04 32.01 20.80
CA ILE A 46 -0.71 31.21 19.85
C ILE A 46 -0.81 31.90 18.48
N LYS A 47 -0.95 33.24 18.47
CA LYS A 47 -0.95 34.04 17.24
C LYS A 47 0.39 33.98 16.49
N ASP A 48 1.50 33.99 17.22
CA ASP A 48 2.83 33.92 16.60
C ASP A 48 3.13 32.50 16.10
N ILE A 49 2.68 31.48 16.82
CA ILE A 49 2.75 30.08 16.37
C ILE A 49 1.91 29.89 15.10
N LEU A 50 0.71 30.45 15.04
CA LEU A 50 -0.13 30.41 13.84
C LEU A 50 0.45 31.19 12.66
N ARG A 51 1.24 32.28 12.93
CA ARG A 51 1.97 33.01 11.87
C ARG A 51 3.21 32.28 11.37
N LEU A 52 3.87 31.52 12.22
CA LEU A 52 5.04 30.69 11.87
C LEU A 52 4.64 29.33 11.31
N GLY A 53 3.47 28.82 11.72
CA GLY A 53 2.87 27.65 11.13
C GLY A 53 2.52 27.95 9.68
N ARG A 54 3.15 27.24 8.75
CA ARG A 54 2.69 27.19 7.37
C ARG A 54 1.29 26.59 7.44
N VAL A 55 0.25 27.40 7.27
CA VAL A 55 -1.08 26.90 7.01
C VAL A 55 -0.98 26.24 5.65
N VAL A 56 -0.72 24.95 5.64
CA VAL A 56 -0.89 24.14 4.43
C VAL A 56 -2.40 24.13 4.23
N ASP A 57 -2.86 24.98 3.31
CA ASP A 57 -4.25 25.00 2.90
C ASP A 57 -4.49 23.71 2.10
N ASN A 58 -4.61 22.61 2.82
CA ASN A 58 -4.89 21.30 2.26
C ASN A 58 -6.34 21.32 1.78
N LYS A 59 -6.57 21.99 0.64
CA LYS A 59 -7.87 21.97 -0.01
C LYS A 59 -8.18 20.54 -0.40
N ALA A 60 -9.20 20.00 0.21
CA ALA A 60 -9.73 18.71 -0.19
C ALA A 60 -10.17 18.81 -1.68
N LYS A 61 -9.71 17.88 -2.49
CA LYS A 61 -10.13 17.76 -3.88
C LYS A 61 -11.32 16.79 -3.95
N LYS A 62 -12.36 17.21 -4.64
CA LYS A 62 -13.49 16.34 -4.95
C LYS A 62 -13.15 15.44 -6.12
N ILE A 63 -13.36 14.14 -5.92
CA ILE A 63 -13.12 13.10 -6.92
C ILE A 63 -14.40 12.29 -7.07
N LEU A 64 -14.84 12.15 -8.30
CA LEU A 64 -15.91 11.23 -8.67
C LEU A 64 -15.33 9.82 -8.80
N ILE A 65 -15.75 8.92 -7.92
CA ILE A 65 -15.25 7.55 -7.82
C ILE A 65 -16.20 6.61 -8.57
N TYR A 66 -15.69 5.96 -9.59
CA TYR A 66 -16.38 4.92 -10.33
C TYR A 66 -15.91 3.55 -9.87
N LYS A 67 -16.87 2.70 -9.47
CA LYS A 67 -16.62 1.33 -9.06
C LYS A 67 -16.86 0.37 -10.23
N PHE A 68 -16.02 -0.63 -10.35
CA PHE A 68 -16.21 -1.72 -11.29
C PHE A 68 -16.76 -2.94 -10.54
N ASP A 69 -17.89 -3.45 -11.00
CA ASP A 69 -18.46 -4.71 -10.55
C ASP A 69 -17.95 -5.84 -11.45
N PHE A 70 -17.03 -6.62 -10.93
CA PHE A 70 -16.42 -7.72 -11.69
C PHE A 70 -17.42 -8.85 -11.97
N ALA A 71 -18.38 -9.11 -11.08
CA ALA A 71 -19.33 -10.20 -11.26
C ALA A 71 -20.28 -9.94 -12.45
N HIS A 72 -20.69 -8.68 -12.64
CA HIS A 72 -21.56 -8.26 -13.72
C HIS A 72 -20.81 -7.63 -14.89
N MET A 73 -19.48 -7.45 -14.78
CA MET A 73 -18.63 -6.77 -15.76
C MET A 73 -19.10 -5.34 -16.09
N GLU A 74 -19.64 -4.65 -15.09
CA GLU A 74 -20.27 -3.34 -15.25
C GLU A 74 -19.59 -2.26 -14.40
N TRP A 75 -19.67 -1.04 -14.86
CA TRP A 75 -19.26 0.15 -14.13
C TRP A 75 -20.46 0.78 -13.43
N SER A 76 -20.24 1.35 -12.24
CA SER A 76 -21.29 2.12 -11.58
C SER A 76 -21.78 3.25 -12.50
N SER A 77 -23.08 3.31 -12.73
CA SER A 77 -23.73 4.35 -13.56
C SER A 77 -23.67 5.71 -12.86
N VAL A 78 -23.75 5.71 -11.52
CA VAL A 78 -23.63 6.91 -10.68
C VAL A 78 -22.34 6.84 -9.90
N PRO A 79 -21.41 7.80 -10.08
CA PRO A 79 -20.19 7.85 -9.31
C PRO A 79 -20.47 8.27 -7.86
N LEU A 80 -19.66 7.76 -6.92
CA LEU A 80 -19.63 8.27 -5.57
C LEU A 80 -18.72 9.51 -5.53
N GLN A 81 -19.21 10.61 -5.01
CA GLN A 81 -18.38 11.79 -4.75
C GLN A 81 -17.62 11.60 -3.44
N ALA A 82 -16.29 11.69 -3.49
CA ALA A 82 -15.43 11.62 -2.32
C ALA A 82 -14.45 12.80 -2.28
N GLU A 83 -14.10 13.23 -1.09
CA GLU A 83 -13.16 14.34 -0.86
C GLU A 83 -11.84 13.77 -0.34
N PHE A 84 -10.75 14.11 -1.02
CA PHE A 84 -9.39 13.67 -0.68
C PHE A 84 -8.48 14.86 -0.44
N VAL A 85 -7.76 14.84 0.67
CA VAL A 85 -6.59 15.68 0.90
C VAL A 85 -5.39 14.93 0.35
N ILE A 86 -4.86 15.43 -0.77
CA ILE A 86 -3.76 14.80 -1.51
C ILE A 86 -2.46 15.55 -1.15
N GLU A 87 -1.40 14.81 -0.82
CA GLU A 87 -0.08 15.39 -0.57
C GLU A 87 0.45 16.08 -1.82
N GLU A 88 1.11 17.24 -1.65
CA GLU A 88 1.68 18.01 -2.77
C GLU A 88 2.83 17.28 -3.46
N LYS A 89 3.61 16.49 -2.69
CA LYS A 89 4.78 15.77 -3.18
C LYS A 89 4.40 14.34 -3.54
N GLU A 90 4.71 13.94 -4.76
CA GLU A 90 4.67 12.55 -5.16
C GLU A 90 5.69 11.72 -4.35
N PHE A 91 5.30 10.56 -3.90
CA PHE A 91 6.21 9.62 -3.24
C PHE A 91 6.80 8.58 -4.22
N ALA A 92 6.18 8.42 -5.38
CA ALA A 92 6.68 7.57 -6.46
C ALA A 92 6.22 8.10 -7.82
N ALA A 93 7.09 7.95 -8.81
CA ALA A 93 6.77 8.16 -10.23
C ALA A 93 7.40 7.03 -11.04
N ARG A 94 6.60 6.27 -11.76
CA ARG A 94 7.09 5.14 -12.55
C ARG A 94 6.14 4.84 -13.71
N GLY A 95 6.73 4.44 -14.85
CA GLY A 95 5.96 4.08 -16.04
C GLY A 95 5.07 5.22 -16.52
N PHE A 96 3.78 5.02 -16.42
CA PHE A 96 2.77 5.97 -16.90
C PHE A 96 2.27 6.96 -15.85
N ARG A 97 2.56 6.76 -14.55
CA ARG A 97 1.87 7.44 -13.45
C ARG A 97 2.82 7.95 -12.38
N LYS A 98 2.38 9.02 -11.73
CA LYS A 98 2.91 9.52 -10.46
C LYS A 98 1.90 9.25 -9.35
N ALA A 99 2.40 8.90 -8.18
CA ALA A 99 1.60 8.46 -7.03
C ALA A 99 1.75 9.42 -5.87
N PHE A 100 0.62 9.81 -5.29
CA PHE A 100 0.52 10.70 -4.14
C PHE A 100 -0.20 10.00 -2.99
N LYS A 101 0.26 10.21 -1.77
CA LYS A 101 -0.52 9.81 -0.60
C LYS A 101 -1.69 10.75 -0.40
N ALA A 102 -2.79 10.20 0.08
CA ALA A 102 -4.00 10.96 0.35
C ALA A 102 -4.74 10.43 1.58
N THR A 103 -5.54 11.30 2.19
CA THR A 103 -6.50 10.94 3.23
C THR A 103 -7.88 11.44 2.83
N SER A 104 -8.92 10.81 3.34
CA SER A 104 -10.30 11.21 3.05
C SER A 104 -11.14 11.21 4.32
N ILE A 105 -12.11 12.11 4.38
CA ILE A 105 -13.14 12.16 5.42
C ILE A 105 -14.45 11.52 4.97
N THR A 106 -14.55 11.19 3.68
CA THR A 106 -15.76 10.60 3.09
C THR A 106 -15.96 9.17 3.58
N GLU A 107 -17.16 8.85 4.00
CA GLU A 107 -17.51 7.50 4.43
C GLU A 107 -17.15 6.45 3.36
N GLY A 108 -16.57 5.33 3.80
CA GLY A 108 -15.99 4.31 2.91
C GLY A 108 -14.56 4.57 2.50
N PHE A 109 -14.05 5.82 2.61
CA PHE A 109 -12.66 6.21 2.35
C PHE A 109 -11.98 6.84 3.57
N ASN A 110 -12.69 6.99 4.68
CA ASN A 110 -12.20 7.65 5.90
C ASN A 110 -11.29 6.80 6.78
N LYS A 111 -10.94 5.60 6.32
CA LYS A 111 -10.04 4.70 7.04
C LYS A 111 -8.75 4.52 6.27
N GLY A 112 -7.62 4.74 6.97
CA GLY A 112 -6.29 4.51 6.42
C GLY A 112 -5.80 5.60 5.47
N THR A 113 -4.72 5.30 4.80
CA THR A 113 -4.09 6.13 3.77
C THR A 113 -4.43 5.59 2.39
N TRP A 114 -4.66 6.48 1.46
CA TRP A 114 -4.95 6.18 0.07
C TRP A 114 -3.79 6.59 -0.82
N VAL A 115 -3.73 6.00 -2.00
CA VAL A 115 -2.84 6.41 -3.09
C VAL A 115 -3.69 6.92 -4.24
N VAL A 116 -3.43 8.15 -4.64
CA VAL A 116 -3.99 8.75 -5.85
C VAL A 116 -2.91 8.74 -6.91
N LYS A 117 -3.17 8.05 -8.03
CA LYS A 117 -2.23 7.98 -9.15
C LYS A 117 -2.78 8.78 -10.33
N SER A 118 -2.04 9.79 -10.77
CA SER A 118 -2.34 10.57 -11.97
C SER A 118 -1.35 10.25 -13.10
N TYR A 119 -1.73 10.54 -14.33
CA TYR A 119 -0.87 10.31 -15.49
C TYR A 119 0.26 11.33 -15.59
N LEU A 120 1.41 10.87 -16.06
CA LEU A 120 2.46 11.75 -16.57
C LEU A 120 2.02 12.33 -17.92
N GLU A 121 2.40 13.56 -18.23
CA GLU A 121 2.07 14.19 -19.51
C GLU A 121 2.59 13.37 -20.71
N SER A 122 3.81 12.86 -20.60
CA SER A 122 4.40 11.97 -21.61
C SER A 122 3.58 10.69 -21.80
N ALA A 123 3.01 10.15 -20.74
CA ALA A 123 2.17 8.96 -20.80
C ALA A 123 0.82 9.24 -21.48
N VAL A 124 0.23 10.39 -21.23
CA VAL A 124 -1.01 10.80 -21.92
C VAL A 124 -0.81 10.84 -23.42
N GLN A 125 0.33 11.39 -23.88
CA GLN A 125 0.63 11.41 -25.32
C GLN A 125 0.83 10.00 -25.89
N LEU A 126 1.57 9.14 -25.18
CA LEU A 126 1.80 7.75 -25.59
C LEU A 126 0.48 6.95 -25.69
N ILE A 127 -0.45 7.15 -24.74
CA ILE A 127 -1.76 6.52 -24.76
C ILE A 127 -2.54 6.97 -26.02
N LYS A 128 -2.53 8.26 -26.33
CA LYS A 128 -3.18 8.79 -27.55
C LYS A 128 -2.58 8.20 -28.83
N ASP A 129 -1.27 8.02 -28.87
CA ASP A 129 -0.57 7.41 -30.01
C ASP A 129 -1.01 5.96 -30.26
N THR A 130 -1.46 5.27 -29.23
CA THR A 130 -2.09 3.93 -29.33
C THR A 130 -3.58 3.97 -29.71
N ARG A 131 -4.11 5.15 -30.07
CA ARG A 131 -5.53 5.38 -30.38
C ARG A 131 -6.49 5.06 -29.22
N GLN A 132 -6.02 5.14 -28.00
CA GLN A 132 -6.83 4.98 -26.79
C GLN A 132 -7.04 6.34 -26.11
N THR A 133 -8.17 6.49 -25.45
CA THR A 133 -8.39 7.59 -24.50
C THR A 133 -7.79 7.26 -23.16
N THR A 134 -7.45 8.27 -22.36
CA THR A 134 -7.01 8.05 -20.96
C THR A 134 -8.08 7.38 -20.12
N GLU A 135 -9.37 7.58 -20.46
CA GLU A 135 -10.47 6.90 -19.78
C GLU A 135 -10.48 5.39 -20.07
N GLU A 136 -10.40 5.01 -21.33
CA GLU A 136 -10.31 3.59 -21.71
C GLU A 136 -9.10 2.91 -21.09
N HIS A 137 -7.94 3.57 -21.10
CA HIS A 137 -6.74 3.04 -20.48
C HIS A 137 -6.90 2.90 -18.95
N THR A 138 -7.55 3.87 -18.28
CA THR A 138 -7.81 3.80 -16.84
C THR A 138 -8.79 2.68 -16.50
N ARG A 139 -9.89 2.58 -17.27
CA ARG A 139 -10.86 1.50 -17.13
C ARG A 139 -10.21 0.13 -17.29
N LYS A 140 -9.38 -0.04 -18.31
CA LYS A 140 -8.63 -1.28 -18.54
C LYS A 140 -7.70 -1.62 -17.38
N SER A 141 -6.96 -0.65 -16.85
CA SER A 141 -6.08 -0.88 -15.68
C SER A 141 -6.88 -1.36 -14.45
N VAL A 142 -8.02 -0.73 -14.18
CA VAL A 142 -8.90 -1.15 -13.08
C VAL A 142 -9.45 -2.56 -13.32
N GLN A 143 -9.91 -2.86 -14.53
CA GLN A 143 -10.42 -4.19 -14.87
C GLN A 143 -9.36 -5.28 -14.73
N MET A 144 -8.13 -5.02 -15.16
CA MET A 144 -7.00 -5.95 -14.99
C MET A 144 -6.72 -6.24 -13.50
N GLN A 145 -6.77 -5.21 -12.66
CA GLN A 145 -6.60 -5.37 -11.20
C GLN A 145 -7.70 -6.27 -10.61
N TYR A 146 -8.96 -6.08 -11.00
CA TYR A 146 -10.06 -6.92 -10.51
C TYR A 146 -9.97 -8.35 -11.04
N LEU A 147 -9.54 -8.56 -12.27
CA LEU A 147 -9.32 -9.88 -12.83
C LEU A 147 -8.19 -10.61 -12.07
N ALA A 148 -7.05 -9.95 -11.85
CA ALA A 148 -5.95 -10.51 -11.06
C ALA A 148 -6.38 -10.82 -9.62
N ARG A 149 -7.16 -9.94 -8.99
CA ARG A 149 -7.75 -10.15 -7.66
C ARG A 149 -8.66 -11.38 -7.63
N ASN A 150 -9.48 -11.57 -8.65
CA ASN A 150 -10.35 -12.74 -8.74
C ASN A 150 -9.54 -14.03 -8.83
N PHE A 151 -8.50 -14.09 -9.66
CA PHE A 151 -7.60 -15.24 -9.72
C PHE A 151 -6.89 -15.52 -8.40
N ALA A 152 -6.45 -14.47 -7.70
CA ALA A 152 -5.83 -14.64 -6.38
C ALA A 152 -6.81 -15.24 -5.36
N SER A 153 -8.08 -14.80 -5.37
CA SER A 153 -9.14 -15.40 -4.55
C SER A 153 -9.38 -16.86 -4.90
N GLN A 154 -9.46 -17.19 -6.19
CA GLN A 154 -9.65 -18.57 -6.64
C GLN A 154 -8.48 -19.47 -6.25
N LEU A 155 -7.23 -18.98 -6.33
CA LEU A 155 -6.08 -19.73 -5.86
C LEU A 155 -6.17 -20.01 -4.36
N LYS A 156 -6.52 -19.00 -3.56
CA LYS A 156 -6.72 -19.14 -2.11
C LYS A 156 -7.80 -20.16 -1.78
N GLU A 157 -8.92 -20.14 -2.49
CA GLU A 157 -10.00 -21.13 -2.35
C GLU A 157 -9.54 -22.54 -2.73
N THR A 158 -8.76 -22.69 -3.80
CA THR A 158 -8.19 -23.96 -4.24
C THR A 158 -7.25 -24.53 -3.18
N ILE A 159 -6.34 -23.71 -2.64
CA ILE A 159 -5.42 -24.12 -1.56
C ILE A 159 -6.20 -24.63 -0.35
N ALA A 160 -7.23 -23.90 0.07
CA ALA A 160 -8.05 -24.30 1.21
C ALA A 160 -8.86 -25.58 0.94
N LYS A 161 -9.45 -25.72 -0.24
CA LYS A 161 -10.23 -26.89 -0.65
C LYS A 161 -9.38 -28.16 -0.72
N ASP A 162 -8.19 -28.04 -1.29
CA ASP A 162 -7.29 -29.18 -1.51
C ASP A 162 -6.38 -29.42 -0.30
N LYS A 163 -6.57 -28.67 0.79
CA LYS A 163 -5.82 -28.78 2.05
C LYS A 163 -4.30 -28.71 1.86
N LEU A 164 -3.86 -27.77 1.02
CA LEU A 164 -2.44 -27.55 0.75
C LEU A 164 -1.81 -26.64 1.82
N ASP A 165 -1.82 -27.07 3.07
CA ASP A 165 -1.37 -26.28 4.23
C ASP A 165 0.10 -25.85 4.11
N GLU A 166 0.94 -26.64 3.45
CA GLU A 166 2.34 -26.32 3.18
C GLU A 166 2.54 -25.12 2.26
N TYR A 167 1.51 -24.74 1.49
CA TYR A 167 1.57 -23.54 0.66
C TYR A 167 1.68 -22.27 1.49
N GLY A 168 1.03 -22.23 2.67
CA GLY A 168 0.98 -21.06 3.55
C GLY A 168 0.21 -19.89 2.92
N ASP A 169 0.66 -18.65 3.20
CA ASP A 169 -0.01 -17.45 2.72
C ASP A 169 -0.01 -17.34 1.19
N SER A 170 -1.12 -16.88 0.64
CA SER A 170 -1.30 -16.59 -0.79
C SER A 170 -1.35 -15.09 -1.07
N PHE A 171 -1.08 -14.71 -2.30
CA PHE A 171 -1.19 -13.32 -2.74
C PHE A 171 -2.62 -12.81 -2.71
N GLU A 172 -2.76 -11.51 -2.45
CA GLU A 172 -4.01 -10.77 -2.58
C GLU A 172 -3.80 -9.45 -3.33
N TYR A 173 -4.83 -8.97 -4.01
CA TYR A 173 -4.87 -7.63 -4.59
C TYR A 173 -5.91 -6.78 -3.87
N LYS A 174 -5.56 -5.53 -3.54
CA LYS A 174 -6.50 -4.57 -2.97
C LYS A 174 -7.43 -4.00 -4.04
N SER A 175 -8.50 -3.35 -3.60
CA SER A 175 -9.42 -2.67 -4.49
C SER A 175 -8.78 -1.43 -5.10
N VAL A 176 -9.10 -1.17 -6.35
CA VAL A 176 -8.74 0.04 -7.07
C VAL A 176 -10.00 0.64 -7.69
N TYR A 177 -10.07 1.95 -7.75
CA TYR A 177 -11.20 2.69 -8.31
C TYR A 177 -10.71 3.62 -9.41
N MET A 178 -11.52 3.84 -10.43
CA MET A 178 -11.32 4.94 -11.35
C MET A 178 -11.85 6.22 -10.71
N GLY A 179 -11.05 7.26 -10.68
CA GLY A 179 -11.39 8.58 -10.23
C GLY A 179 -11.41 9.60 -11.37
N LYS A 180 -12.29 10.60 -11.27
CA LYS A 180 -12.32 11.75 -12.15
C LYS A 180 -12.48 13.01 -11.32
N THR A 181 -11.56 13.96 -11.49
CA THR A 181 -11.61 15.25 -10.80
C THR A 181 -12.65 16.19 -11.44
N GLU A 182 -12.95 17.30 -10.80
CA GLU A 182 -13.90 18.30 -11.33
C GLU A 182 -13.44 18.93 -12.66
N ASP A 183 -12.12 19.07 -12.85
CA ASP A 183 -11.49 19.55 -14.07
C ASP A 183 -11.31 18.47 -15.15
N GLY A 184 -11.76 17.24 -14.86
CA GLY A 184 -11.81 16.15 -15.83
C GLY A 184 -10.55 15.27 -15.86
N GLU A 185 -9.57 15.50 -14.98
CA GLU A 185 -8.38 14.62 -14.87
C GLU A 185 -8.80 13.22 -14.47
N LEU A 186 -8.28 12.21 -15.17
CA LEU A 186 -8.49 10.81 -14.85
C LEU A 186 -7.34 10.28 -14.00
N LEU A 187 -7.71 9.51 -12.98
CA LEU A 187 -6.77 8.96 -12.00
C LEU A 187 -7.26 7.61 -11.47
N THR A 188 -6.42 6.91 -10.74
CA THR A 188 -6.86 5.77 -9.91
C THR A 188 -6.70 6.10 -8.43
N VAL A 189 -7.60 5.55 -7.64
CA VAL A 189 -7.60 5.64 -6.18
C VAL A 189 -7.53 4.22 -5.62
N GLU A 190 -6.55 3.95 -4.78
CA GLU A 190 -6.30 2.64 -4.19
C GLU A 190 -5.82 2.75 -2.75
N GLU A 191 -5.96 1.69 -1.96
CA GLU A 191 -5.45 1.66 -0.60
C GLU A 191 -3.91 1.70 -0.60
N PHE A 192 -3.32 2.51 0.31
CA PHE A 192 -1.88 2.50 0.51
C PHE A 192 -1.44 1.18 1.15
N ILE A 193 -0.48 0.52 0.53
CA ILE A 193 0.12 -0.73 1.02
C ILE A 193 1.46 -0.37 1.67
N PRO A 194 1.60 -0.54 3.00
CA PRO A 194 2.86 -0.27 3.67
C PRO A 194 3.89 -1.37 3.41
N GLY A 195 5.16 -1.03 3.62
CA GLY A 195 6.30 -1.94 3.50
C GLY A 195 7.13 -1.69 2.24
N ASP A 196 8.15 -2.53 2.06
CA ASP A 196 9.10 -2.37 0.97
C ASP A 196 8.54 -2.94 -0.33
N PHE A 197 8.77 -2.19 -1.41
CA PHE A 197 8.42 -2.63 -2.75
C PHE A 197 9.32 -3.78 -3.19
N ALA A 198 8.70 -4.85 -3.69
CA ALA A 198 9.39 -5.94 -4.36
C ALA A 198 8.71 -6.27 -5.69
N LYS A 199 9.52 -6.61 -6.68
CA LYS A 199 9.05 -7.08 -7.97
C LYS A 199 9.49 -8.53 -8.15
N PHE A 200 8.53 -9.43 -8.21
CA PHE A 200 8.76 -10.87 -8.25
C PHE A 200 8.85 -11.39 -9.69
N ARG A 201 8.02 -10.83 -10.58
CA ARG A 201 7.98 -11.17 -11.99
C ARG A 201 7.64 -9.93 -12.81
N ASN A 202 8.35 -9.71 -13.91
CA ASN A 202 8.09 -8.58 -14.79
C ASN A 202 7.05 -8.90 -15.89
N ASN A 203 6.73 -7.92 -16.72
CA ASN A 203 5.72 -8.04 -17.77
C ASN A 203 6.11 -8.93 -18.95
N ASN A 204 7.41 -9.22 -19.13
CA ASN A 204 7.86 -10.20 -20.14
C ASN A 204 8.03 -11.62 -19.54
N GLY A 205 7.59 -11.83 -18.31
CA GLY A 205 7.62 -13.12 -17.65
C GLY A 205 8.95 -13.51 -17.00
N ILE A 206 9.96 -12.65 -17.02
CA ILE A 206 11.24 -12.91 -16.35
C ILE A 206 11.04 -12.78 -14.83
N VAL A 207 11.60 -13.75 -14.10
CA VAL A 207 11.64 -13.77 -12.64
C VAL A 207 12.74 -12.81 -12.17
N CYS A 208 12.42 -11.90 -11.25
CA CYS A 208 13.35 -10.85 -10.84
C CYS A 208 14.32 -11.32 -9.75
N GLU A 209 13.91 -12.27 -8.89
CA GLU A 209 14.73 -12.88 -7.83
C GLU A 209 14.42 -14.38 -7.76
N GLU A 210 15.30 -15.24 -8.25
CA GLU A 210 14.98 -16.64 -8.54
C GLU A 210 14.73 -17.52 -7.31
N ASP A 211 15.29 -17.19 -6.15
CA ASP A 211 15.34 -18.13 -5.02
C ASP A 211 14.43 -17.81 -3.83
N THR A 212 13.67 -16.72 -3.86
CA THR A 212 12.77 -16.40 -2.76
C THR A 212 11.47 -17.19 -2.83
N MET A 213 10.89 -17.50 -1.66
CA MET A 213 9.57 -18.15 -1.60
C MET A 213 8.49 -17.33 -2.32
N LEU A 214 8.53 -16.00 -2.22
CA LEU A 214 7.59 -15.12 -2.90
C LEU A 214 7.74 -15.19 -4.42
N CYS A 215 8.95 -15.30 -4.96
CA CYS A 215 9.15 -15.48 -6.40
C CYS A 215 8.63 -16.81 -6.90
N LYS A 216 8.83 -17.90 -6.15
CA LYS A 216 8.26 -19.23 -6.48
C LYS A 216 6.73 -19.18 -6.47
N LYS A 217 6.14 -18.54 -5.48
CA LYS A 217 4.68 -18.31 -5.42
C LYS A 217 4.17 -17.44 -6.56
N ALA A 218 4.91 -16.41 -6.97
CA ALA A 218 4.54 -15.56 -8.09
C ALA A 218 4.53 -16.34 -9.42
N GLN A 219 5.50 -17.24 -9.62
CA GLN A 219 5.52 -18.14 -10.77
C GLN A 219 4.34 -19.09 -10.73
N ALA A 220 4.07 -19.72 -9.58
CA ALA A 220 2.93 -20.62 -9.40
C ALA A 220 1.60 -19.87 -9.62
N PHE A 221 1.47 -18.64 -9.16
CA PHE A 221 0.30 -17.82 -9.38
C PHE A 221 0.09 -17.49 -10.87
N SER A 222 1.14 -17.05 -11.59
CA SER A 222 1.03 -16.82 -13.04
C SER A 222 0.60 -18.08 -13.78
N HIS A 223 1.20 -19.22 -13.45
CA HIS A 223 0.84 -20.51 -14.06
C HIS A 223 -0.61 -20.89 -13.74
N PHE A 224 -1.02 -20.75 -12.48
CA PHE A 224 -2.41 -20.98 -12.07
C PHE A 224 -3.40 -20.15 -12.90
N THR A 225 -3.10 -18.86 -13.15
CA THR A 225 -3.99 -18.00 -13.94
C THR A 225 -4.11 -18.47 -15.40
N TYR A 226 -3.02 -18.95 -15.97
CA TYR A 226 -3.00 -19.52 -17.32
C TYR A 226 -3.83 -20.82 -17.39
N GLU A 227 -3.59 -21.75 -16.51
CA GLU A 227 -4.34 -23.00 -16.40
C GLU A 227 -5.84 -22.75 -16.17
N LYS A 228 -6.15 -21.88 -15.19
CA LYS A 228 -7.53 -21.59 -14.79
C LYS A 228 -8.34 -20.89 -15.88
N SER A 229 -7.67 -20.15 -16.76
CA SER A 229 -8.27 -19.48 -17.92
C SER A 229 -8.26 -20.35 -19.20
N GLU A 230 -7.88 -21.61 -19.11
CA GLU A 230 -7.75 -22.50 -20.30
C GLU A 230 -6.78 -21.93 -21.35
N GLY A 231 -5.67 -21.36 -20.89
CA GLY A 231 -4.64 -20.78 -21.75
C GLY A 231 -4.96 -19.39 -22.32
N LYS A 232 -6.07 -18.76 -21.93
CA LYS A 232 -6.53 -17.51 -22.53
C LYS A 232 -5.84 -16.26 -21.97
N VAL A 233 -5.46 -16.27 -20.69
CA VAL A 233 -4.83 -15.13 -20.03
C VAL A 233 -3.76 -15.60 -19.03
N MET A 234 -2.78 -14.73 -18.80
CA MET A 234 -1.75 -14.93 -17.79
C MET A 234 -1.52 -13.59 -17.04
N VAL A 235 -1.59 -13.64 -15.72
CA VAL A 235 -1.20 -12.48 -14.88
C VAL A 235 0.31 -12.38 -14.84
N LEU A 236 0.81 -11.23 -15.21
CA LEU A 236 2.22 -10.84 -15.24
C LEU A 236 2.43 -9.58 -14.38
N ASP A 237 3.65 -9.07 -14.41
CA ASP A 237 4.05 -7.89 -13.63
C ASP A 237 3.69 -8.00 -12.15
N ILE A 238 4.01 -9.17 -11.57
CA ILE A 238 3.68 -9.47 -10.18
C ILE A 238 4.64 -8.71 -9.27
N GLN A 239 4.09 -7.73 -8.56
CA GLN A 239 4.84 -6.80 -7.73
C GLN A 239 3.96 -6.31 -6.56
N GLY A 240 4.60 -5.89 -5.46
CA GLY A 240 3.86 -5.43 -4.29
C GLY A 240 4.73 -5.30 -3.05
N SER A 241 4.10 -5.48 -1.88
CA SER A 241 4.78 -5.55 -0.60
C SER A 241 4.30 -6.82 0.13
N GLY A 242 5.24 -7.71 0.41
CA GLY A 242 4.92 -9.03 0.97
C GLY A 242 3.93 -9.79 0.09
N TYR A 243 2.79 -10.16 0.65
CA TYR A 243 1.74 -10.88 -0.07
C TYR A 243 0.68 -9.97 -0.70
N THR A 244 0.75 -8.66 -0.51
CA THR A 244 -0.22 -7.71 -1.07
C THR A 244 0.33 -7.10 -2.35
N LEU A 245 -0.38 -7.34 -3.46
CA LEU A 245 0.04 -6.97 -4.81
C LEU A 245 -0.78 -5.80 -5.37
N TYR A 246 -0.19 -5.11 -6.35
CA TYR A 246 -0.81 -4.00 -7.08
C TYR A 246 -0.22 -3.87 -8.49
N ASP A 247 -0.90 -3.10 -9.35
CA ASP A 247 -0.52 -2.81 -10.74
C ASP A 247 -0.15 -4.08 -11.56
N PRO A 248 -1.04 -5.09 -11.65
CA PRO A 248 -0.78 -6.24 -12.49
C PRO A 248 -0.87 -5.90 -13.97
N GLU A 249 -0.14 -6.64 -14.79
CA GLU A 249 -0.40 -6.74 -16.21
C GLU A 249 -0.98 -8.11 -16.58
N ILE A 250 -1.75 -8.15 -17.66
CA ILE A 250 -2.36 -9.38 -18.13
C ILE A 250 -2.02 -9.55 -19.60
N ALA A 251 -1.29 -10.64 -19.90
CA ALA A 251 -1.14 -11.12 -21.26
C ALA A 251 -2.37 -11.95 -21.66
N SER A 252 -2.87 -11.75 -22.86
CA SER A 252 -3.91 -12.56 -23.51
C SER A 252 -3.33 -13.25 -24.74
N ALA A 253 -3.79 -14.47 -25.00
CA ALA A 253 -3.45 -15.21 -26.20
C ALA A 253 -4.13 -14.59 -27.44
#